data_beaab247c4fa1ab5cf45e8124357e7cc
#
_entry.id   beaab247c4fa1ab5cf45e8124357e7cc
#
_cell.length_a   1.000
_cell.length_b   1.000
_cell.length_c   1.000
_cell.angle_alpha   90.00
_cell.angle_beta   90.00
_cell.angle_gamma   90.00
#
_symmetry.space_group_name_H-M   'P 1'
#
loop_
_entity.id
_entity.type
_entity.pdbx_description
1 polymer ?
#
loop_
_entity_poly.entity_id
_entity_poly.type
_entity_poly.pdbx_seq_one_letter_code
_entity_poly.pdbx_strand_id
1 'polypeptide(L)'
;MIRGVAIALLWLTLPHGAYAQSAETGAPLDDTQKLGQKLFYQSCVVCHTKPQITSGQYGPVLSKETLNGQEDVMREFIGAGTARMPGFKYQFEPTQINAIVAYLKTVPAPNPPAPAAR
;
A
#
# COMPACT_ATOMS: atom_id res chain seq x y z
N MET A 1 22.71 -57.23 40.28
CA MET A 1 22.66 -55.83 40.78
C MET A 1 22.82 -54.90 39.58
N ILE A 2 21.70 -54.41 39.02
CA ILE A 2 21.69 -53.52 37.88
C ILE A 2 21.16 -52.18 38.34
N ARG A 3 21.99 -51.17 38.38
CA ARG A 3 21.63 -49.80 38.81
C ARG A 3 21.02 -49.08 37.61
N GLY A 4 19.73 -48.80 37.69
CA GLY A 4 19.01 -47.99 36.71
C GLY A 4 19.45 -46.53 36.78
N VAL A 5 19.93 -46.00 35.65
CA VAL A 5 20.18 -44.56 35.46
C VAL A 5 18.92 -43.94 34.90
N ALA A 6 18.27 -43.10 35.72
CA ALA A 6 17.14 -42.30 35.30
C ALA A 6 17.66 -41.06 34.57
N ILE A 7 17.42 -40.97 33.24
CA ILE A 7 17.71 -39.79 32.44
C ILE A 7 16.51 -38.87 32.54
N ALA A 8 16.64 -37.80 33.30
CA ALA A 8 15.64 -36.73 33.36
C ALA A 8 15.79 -35.86 32.09
N LEU A 9 14.84 -35.99 31.17
CA LEU A 9 14.71 -35.10 29.99
C LEU A 9 14.16 -33.73 30.45
N LEU A 10 15.07 -32.77 30.55
CA LEU A 10 14.73 -31.38 30.81
C LEU A 10 14.17 -30.78 29.52
N TRP A 11 12.84 -30.60 29.44
CA TRP A 11 12.19 -29.87 28.35
C TRP A 11 12.48 -28.38 28.52
N LEU A 12 13.39 -27.85 27.71
CA LEU A 12 13.61 -26.41 27.60
C LEU A 12 12.42 -25.79 26.86
N THR A 13 11.49 -25.19 27.59
CA THR A 13 10.42 -24.35 27.01
C THR A 13 11.03 -23.02 26.57
N LEU A 14 11.35 -22.90 25.29
CA LEU A 14 11.68 -21.62 24.67
C LEU A 14 10.44 -20.74 24.65
N PRO A 15 10.47 -19.51 25.19
CA PRO A 15 9.38 -18.59 25.01
C PRO A 15 9.26 -18.25 23.52
N HIS A 16 8.14 -18.61 22.91
CA HIS A 16 7.79 -18.13 21.60
C HIS A 16 7.61 -16.62 21.70
N GLY A 17 8.63 -15.86 21.28
CA GLY A 17 8.53 -14.41 21.14
C GLY A 17 7.38 -14.11 20.19
N ALA A 18 6.32 -13.53 20.73
CA ALA A 18 5.25 -12.94 19.93
C ALA A 18 5.90 -11.81 19.12
N TYR A 19 6.17 -12.08 17.85
CA TYR A 19 6.47 -11.02 16.89
C TYR A 19 5.20 -10.17 16.80
N ALA A 20 5.19 -9.06 17.51
CA ALA A 20 4.17 -8.03 17.31
C ALA A 20 4.33 -7.54 15.87
N GLN A 21 3.53 -8.10 14.97
CA GLN A 21 3.30 -7.51 13.67
C GLN A 21 2.69 -6.14 13.97
N SER A 22 3.43 -5.10 13.64
CA SER A 22 2.90 -3.74 13.65
C SER A 22 1.71 -3.74 12.68
N ALA A 23 0.51 -3.96 13.22
CA ALA A 23 -0.73 -3.80 12.48
C ALA A 23 -0.75 -2.33 12.06
N GLU A 24 -0.55 -2.08 10.76
CA GLU A 24 -0.93 -0.80 10.19
C GLU A 24 -2.40 -0.59 10.55
N THR A 25 -2.65 0.42 11.37
CA THR A 25 -3.96 0.74 11.96
C THR A 25 -4.85 1.43 10.92
N GLY A 26 -5.08 0.75 9.79
CA GLY A 26 -6.11 1.10 8.83
C GLY A 26 -7.28 0.12 8.98
N ALA A 27 -8.52 0.63 9.00
CA ALA A 27 -9.68 -0.23 8.87
C ALA A 27 -9.54 -1.12 7.63
N PRO A 28 -10.01 -2.38 7.66
CA PRO A 28 -9.95 -3.26 6.50
C PRO A 28 -10.67 -2.59 5.32
N LEU A 29 -10.07 -2.69 4.13
CA LEU A 29 -10.66 -2.14 2.91
C LEU A 29 -11.98 -2.83 2.60
N ASP A 30 -12.99 -2.05 2.19
CA ASP A 30 -14.22 -2.58 1.62
C ASP A 30 -13.99 -3.13 0.20
N ASP A 31 -15.00 -3.76 -0.40
CA ASP A 31 -14.84 -4.42 -1.69
C ASP A 31 -14.58 -3.44 -2.84
N THR A 32 -15.14 -2.24 -2.77
CA THR A 32 -14.88 -1.16 -3.74
C THR A 32 -13.42 -0.70 -3.64
N GLN A 33 -12.93 -0.49 -2.43
CA GLN A 33 -11.55 -0.10 -2.16
C GLN A 33 -10.55 -1.20 -2.57
N LYS A 34 -10.89 -2.48 -2.35
CA LYS A 34 -10.07 -3.62 -2.81
C LYS A 34 -9.99 -3.67 -4.34
N LEU A 35 -11.13 -3.45 -5.02
CA LEU A 35 -11.14 -3.33 -6.47
C LEU A 35 -10.23 -2.19 -6.92
N GLY A 36 -10.39 -1.01 -6.31
CA GLY A 36 -9.55 0.16 -6.60
C GLY A 36 -8.09 -0.08 -6.36
N GLN A 37 -7.73 -0.74 -5.25
CA GLN A 37 -6.37 -1.15 -4.95
C GLN A 37 -5.79 -2.02 -6.07
N LYS A 38 -6.52 -3.06 -6.49
CA LYS A 38 -6.08 -3.96 -7.56
C LYS A 38 -5.82 -3.19 -8.86
N LEU A 39 -6.74 -2.34 -9.28
CA LEU A 39 -6.62 -1.55 -10.50
C LEU A 39 -5.47 -0.55 -10.43
N PHE A 40 -5.29 0.09 -9.27
CA PHE A 40 -4.17 0.99 -9.01
C PHE A 40 -2.82 0.28 -9.16
N TYR A 41 -2.67 -0.89 -8.54
CA TYR A 41 -1.44 -1.67 -8.64
C TYR A 41 -1.18 -2.20 -10.06
N GLN A 42 -2.21 -2.47 -10.83
CA GLN A 42 -2.06 -2.95 -12.21
C GLN A 42 -1.66 -1.86 -13.20
N SER A 43 -2.09 -0.60 -12.99
CA SER A 43 -2.02 0.42 -14.03
C SER A 43 -1.37 1.74 -13.60
N CYS A 44 -1.27 2.03 -12.32
CA CYS A 44 -0.86 3.35 -11.82
C CYS A 44 0.49 3.35 -11.12
N VAL A 45 0.84 2.29 -10.39
CA VAL A 45 2.06 2.24 -9.57
C VAL A 45 3.34 2.44 -10.36
N VAL A 46 3.37 2.03 -11.62
CA VAL A 46 4.55 2.17 -12.50
C VAL A 46 5.04 3.62 -12.59
N CYS A 47 4.12 4.59 -12.47
CA CYS A 47 4.44 6.02 -12.51
C CYS A 47 4.29 6.72 -11.16
N HIS A 48 3.44 6.20 -10.27
CA HIS A 48 2.98 6.89 -9.05
C HIS A 48 3.53 6.33 -7.74
N THR A 49 4.47 5.40 -7.78
CA THR A 49 5.20 4.96 -6.59
C THR A 49 6.62 5.54 -6.57
N LYS A 50 7.19 5.63 -5.37
CA LYS A 50 8.61 6.02 -5.25
C LYS A 50 9.46 4.98 -5.97
N PRO A 51 10.35 5.39 -6.90
CA PRO A 51 11.29 4.46 -7.52
C PRO A 51 12.22 3.90 -6.44
N GLN A 52 12.50 2.61 -6.53
CA GLN A 52 13.45 1.93 -5.64
C GLN A 52 14.91 2.18 -6.03
N ILE A 53 15.12 2.80 -7.17
CA ILE A 53 16.42 3.18 -7.73
C ILE A 53 16.46 4.70 -7.91
N THR A 54 17.64 5.26 -8.09
CA THR A 54 17.89 6.71 -8.19
C THR A 54 17.33 7.42 -9.42
N SER A 55 16.59 6.72 -10.28
CA SER A 55 15.85 7.33 -11.39
C SER A 55 14.74 8.24 -10.84
N GLY A 56 14.59 9.42 -11.45
CA GLY A 56 13.57 10.38 -11.05
C GLY A 56 12.15 9.79 -11.07
N GLN A 57 11.31 10.24 -10.14
CA GLN A 57 9.91 9.86 -10.08
C GLN A 57 9.15 10.46 -11.28
N TYR A 58 8.42 9.62 -12.02
CA TYR A 58 7.70 10.07 -13.21
C TYR A 58 6.42 10.86 -12.86
N GLY A 59 5.64 10.39 -11.92
CA GLY A 59 4.44 11.03 -11.40
C GLY A 59 4.52 11.26 -9.89
N PRO A 60 3.65 12.11 -9.31
CA PRO A 60 3.60 12.31 -7.86
C PRO A 60 3.19 11.02 -7.15
N VAL A 61 3.70 10.80 -5.93
CA VAL A 61 3.16 9.75 -5.05
C VAL A 61 1.73 10.13 -4.69
N LEU A 62 0.79 9.21 -4.91
CA LEU A 62 -0.62 9.44 -4.64
C LEU A 62 -1.00 8.96 -3.23
N SER A 63 -1.80 9.77 -2.55
CA SER A 63 -2.32 9.52 -1.20
C SER A 63 -3.64 10.26 -1.01
N LYS A 64 -4.27 10.08 0.14
CA LYS A 64 -5.50 10.84 0.48
C LYS A 64 -5.27 12.35 0.50
N GLU A 65 -4.05 12.80 0.85
CA GLU A 65 -3.67 14.22 0.86
C GLU A 65 -3.57 14.79 -0.56
N THR A 66 -3.14 14.00 -1.54
CA THR A 66 -3.08 14.44 -2.94
C THR A 66 -4.45 14.62 -3.58
N LEU A 67 -5.49 13.96 -3.05
CA LEU A 67 -6.88 14.19 -3.45
C LEU A 67 -7.37 15.57 -2.99
N ASN A 68 -6.95 16.02 -1.82
CA ASN A 68 -7.32 17.32 -1.23
C ASN A 68 -8.85 17.62 -1.33
N GLY A 69 -9.71 16.61 -1.20
CA GLY A 69 -11.15 16.71 -1.37
C GLY A 69 -11.64 16.90 -2.81
N GLN A 70 -10.74 16.88 -3.80
CA GLN A 70 -11.06 17.12 -5.22
C GLN A 70 -11.23 15.79 -5.97
N GLU A 71 -12.12 14.95 -5.50
CA GLU A 71 -12.34 13.62 -6.08
C GLU A 71 -12.82 13.67 -7.53
N ASP A 72 -13.66 14.63 -7.90
CA ASP A 72 -14.15 14.79 -9.27
C ASP A 72 -13.02 15.18 -10.22
N VAL A 73 -12.13 16.06 -9.80
CA VAL A 73 -10.94 16.44 -10.57
C VAL A 73 -10.02 15.22 -10.76
N MET A 74 -9.87 14.39 -9.73
CA MET A 74 -9.10 13.16 -9.86
C MET A 74 -9.72 12.18 -10.84
N ARG A 75 -11.06 12.02 -10.83
CA ARG A 75 -11.78 11.20 -11.81
C ARG A 75 -11.53 11.67 -13.23
N GLU A 76 -11.59 12.98 -13.43
CA GLU A 76 -11.32 13.59 -14.75
C GLU A 76 -9.89 13.34 -15.21
N PHE A 77 -8.90 13.53 -14.34
CA PHE A 77 -7.50 13.23 -14.68
C PHE A 77 -7.26 11.74 -14.98
N ILE A 78 -7.87 10.84 -14.24
CA ILE A 78 -7.76 9.41 -14.52
C ILE A 78 -8.45 9.09 -15.86
N GLY A 79 -9.63 9.64 -16.09
CA GLY A 79 -10.41 9.37 -17.30
C GLY A 79 -9.79 9.98 -18.56
N ALA A 80 -9.55 11.27 -18.55
CA ALA A 80 -9.08 12.02 -19.72
C ALA A 80 -7.57 11.98 -19.91
N GLY A 81 -6.80 11.82 -18.81
CA GLY A 81 -5.35 11.91 -18.83
C GLY A 81 -4.84 13.35 -18.83
N THR A 82 -3.53 13.49 -18.96
CA THR A 82 -2.81 14.75 -19.07
C THR A 82 -1.72 14.63 -20.13
N ALA A 83 -0.96 15.69 -20.40
CA ALA A 83 0.15 15.63 -21.33
C ALA A 83 1.23 14.56 -20.99
N ARG A 84 1.28 14.11 -19.71
CA ARG A 84 2.26 13.14 -19.23
C ARG A 84 1.64 11.85 -18.70
N MET A 85 0.33 11.79 -18.55
CA MET A 85 -0.40 10.65 -18.01
C MET A 85 -1.45 10.20 -19.02
N PRO A 86 -1.48 8.92 -19.44
CA PRO A 86 -2.51 8.42 -20.34
C PRO A 86 -3.90 8.52 -19.69
N GLY A 87 -4.94 8.73 -20.53
CA GLY A 87 -6.33 8.65 -20.08
C GLY A 87 -6.83 7.21 -20.12
N PHE A 88 -7.62 6.84 -19.12
CA PHE A 88 -8.09 5.47 -18.92
C PHE A 88 -9.59 5.27 -19.20
N LYS A 89 -10.32 6.28 -19.69
CA LYS A 89 -11.78 6.20 -19.94
C LYS A 89 -12.20 5.13 -20.96
N TYR A 90 -11.28 4.65 -21.78
CA TYR A 90 -11.53 3.56 -22.74
C TYR A 90 -11.07 2.19 -22.22
N GLN A 91 -10.36 2.17 -21.10
CA GLN A 91 -9.84 0.97 -20.46
C GLN A 91 -10.63 0.60 -19.21
N PHE A 92 -11.11 1.61 -18.48
CA PHE A 92 -11.85 1.44 -17.24
C PHE A 92 -13.26 2.01 -17.35
N GLU A 93 -14.21 1.26 -16.82
CA GLU A 93 -15.57 1.75 -16.61
C GLU A 93 -15.58 2.86 -15.53
N PRO A 94 -16.56 3.78 -15.54
CA PRO A 94 -16.68 4.83 -14.52
C PRO A 94 -16.69 4.28 -13.09
N THR A 95 -17.29 3.12 -12.85
CA THR A 95 -17.31 2.44 -11.55
C THR A 95 -15.93 2.00 -11.12
N GLN A 96 -15.07 1.60 -12.05
CA GLN A 96 -13.67 1.22 -11.78
C GLN A 96 -12.81 2.44 -11.46
N ILE A 97 -13.01 3.54 -12.16
CA ILE A 97 -12.35 4.82 -11.84
C ILE A 97 -12.77 5.29 -10.44
N ASN A 98 -14.06 5.20 -10.09
CA ASN A 98 -14.55 5.50 -8.75
C ASN A 98 -13.91 4.61 -7.68
N ALA A 99 -13.70 3.33 -7.98
CA ALA A 99 -13.03 2.41 -7.08
C ALA A 99 -11.57 2.81 -6.83
N ILE A 100 -10.83 3.23 -7.86
CA ILE A 100 -9.46 3.74 -7.71
C ILE A 100 -9.44 4.96 -6.79
N VAL A 101 -10.34 5.93 -6.99
CA VAL A 101 -10.44 7.11 -6.13
C VAL A 101 -10.79 6.72 -4.69
N ALA A 102 -11.74 5.78 -4.50
CA ALA A 102 -12.09 5.27 -3.17
C ALA A 102 -10.91 4.61 -2.46
N TYR A 103 -10.07 3.87 -3.18
CA TYR A 103 -8.83 3.33 -2.63
C TYR A 103 -7.84 4.42 -2.24
N LEU A 104 -7.60 5.42 -3.10
CA LEU A 104 -6.65 6.51 -2.82
C LEU A 104 -7.01 7.29 -1.55
N LYS A 105 -8.28 7.36 -1.17
CA LYS A 105 -8.73 7.95 0.11
C LYS A 105 -8.22 7.20 1.34
N THR A 106 -7.82 5.96 1.18
CA THR A 106 -7.28 5.12 2.26
C THR A 106 -5.75 5.15 2.35
N VAL A 107 -5.08 5.60 1.28
CA VAL A 107 -3.62 5.60 1.20
C VAL A 107 -3.05 6.76 2.03
N PRO A 108 -2.25 6.48 3.08
CA PRO A 108 -1.65 7.53 3.90
C PRO A 108 -0.59 8.31 3.10
N ALA A 109 -0.33 9.55 3.51
CA ALA A 109 0.80 10.30 2.98
C ALA A 109 2.11 9.52 3.22
N PRO A 110 3.04 9.53 2.26
CA PRO A 110 4.35 8.96 2.50
C PRO A 110 5.02 9.73 3.64
N ASN A 111 5.61 9.00 4.59
CA ASN A 111 6.39 9.63 5.64
C ASN A 111 7.46 10.54 5.01
N PRO A 112 7.63 11.77 5.50
CA PRO A 112 8.73 12.61 5.06
C PRO A 112 10.05 11.83 5.29
N PRO A 113 11.05 11.98 4.41
CA PRO A 113 12.35 11.37 4.63
C PRO A 113 12.86 11.81 6.00
N ALA A 114 13.40 10.87 6.77
CA ALA A 114 14.03 11.21 8.04
C ALA A 114 15.03 12.35 7.82
N PRO A 115 15.07 13.39 8.70
CA PRO A 115 16.03 14.45 8.56
C PRO A 115 17.42 13.85 8.47
N ALA A 116 18.19 14.26 7.47
CA ALA A 116 19.55 13.80 7.30
C ALA A 116 20.31 14.05 8.61
N ALA A 117 20.88 13.00 9.17
CA ALA A 117 21.74 13.13 10.36
C ALA A 117 22.88 14.10 9.99
N ARG A 118 22.91 15.24 10.68
CA ARG A 118 23.99 16.25 10.56
C ARG A 118 25.19 15.79 11.36
#